data_21987804579bf4b10db3d8296a8a4ea5
#
_entry.id   21987804579bf4b10db3d8296a8a4ea5
#
_cell.length_a   1.000
_cell.length_b   1.000
_cell.length_c   1.000
_cell.angle_alpha   90.00
_cell.angle_beta   90.00
_cell.angle_gamma   90.00
#
_symmetry.space_group_name_H-M   'P 1'
#
loop_
_entity.id
_entity.type
_entity.pdbx_description
1 polymer ?
#
loop_
_entity_poly.entity_id
_entity_poly.type
_entity_poly.pdbx_seq_one_letter_code
_entity_poly.pdbx_strand_id
1 'polypeptide(L)'
;MSFIFTDYFNIATVYHDPLIQAILLAVVLDIITGLAKAITAKRLNSTMSTSGIVKQVMFVIVPAMIKPIMMQMGIGDYWHIFAALCLLTIVISISENWIALGLPFPSVLSQYIDNEKKKLNKQKGHN
;
A
#
# COMPACT_ATOMS: atom_id res chain seq x y z
N MET A 1 -8.00 -2.50 32.93
CA MET A 1 -7.62 -1.51 31.91
C MET A 1 -6.23 -1.74 31.34
N SER A 2 -5.22 -2.06 32.16
CA SER A 2 -3.90 -2.47 31.66
C SER A 2 -3.95 -3.72 30.79
N PHE A 3 -4.90 -4.61 31.03
CA PHE A 3 -5.13 -5.84 30.28
C PHE A 3 -5.49 -5.58 28.81
N ILE A 4 -6.33 -4.58 28.57
CA ILE A 4 -6.80 -4.21 27.24
C ILE A 4 -5.65 -3.63 26.43
N PHE A 5 -4.80 -2.80 27.04
CA PHE A 5 -3.66 -2.19 26.36
C PHE A 5 -2.57 -3.20 25.99
N THR A 6 -2.32 -4.20 26.85
CA THR A 6 -1.29 -5.21 26.58
C THR A 6 -1.70 -6.14 25.44
N ASP A 7 -2.98 -6.48 25.37
CA ASP A 7 -3.50 -7.30 24.27
C ASP A 7 -3.68 -6.49 22.98
N TYR A 8 -3.99 -5.20 23.10
CA TYR A 8 -4.14 -4.30 21.97
C TYR A 8 -2.83 -4.07 21.22
N PHE A 9 -1.76 -3.84 21.95
CA PHE A 9 -0.47 -3.52 21.36
C PHE A 9 0.51 -4.68 21.43
N ASN A 10 0.00 -5.91 21.39
CA ASN A 10 0.89 -7.04 21.24
C ASN A 10 1.46 -7.04 19.83
N ILE A 11 2.59 -6.34 19.69
CA ILE A 11 3.33 -6.19 18.44
C ILE A 11 3.59 -7.54 17.80
N ALA A 12 3.82 -8.58 18.61
CA ALA A 12 4.03 -9.94 18.11
C ALA A 12 2.81 -10.46 17.36
N THR A 13 1.60 -10.26 17.88
CA THR A 13 0.36 -10.70 17.23
C THR A 13 0.12 -9.98 15.91
N VAL A 14 0.39 -8.68 15.87
CA VAL A 14 0.26 -7.87 14.66
C VAL A 14 1.33 -8.28 13.63
N TYR A 15 2.57 -8.44 14.07
CA TYR A 15 3.69 -8.78 13.20
C TYR A 15 3.55 -10.18 12.57
N HIS A 16 2.97 -11.14 13.30
CA HIS A 16 2.78 -12.51 12.80
C HIS A 16 1.59 -12.66 11.86
N ASP A 17 0.78 -11.64 11.66
CA ASP A 17 -0.32 -11.69 10.70
C ASP A 17 0.24 -11.71 9.27
N PRO A 18 -0.09 -12.74 8.46
CA PRO A 18 0.42 -12.84 7.09
C PRO A 18 0.07 -11.63 6.22
N LEU A 19 -1.09 -11.03 6.43
CA LEU A 19 -1.54 -9.87 5.66
C LEU A 19 -0.72 -8.63 5.99
N ILE A 20 -0.40 -8.42 7.27
CA ILE A 20 0.51 -7.33 7.70
C ILE A 20 1.91 -7.54 7.12
N GLN A 21 2.41 -8.78 7.14
CA GLN A 21 3.72 -9.10 6.55
C GLN A 21 3.74 -8.83 5.04
N ALA A 22 2.65 -9.18 4.35
CA ALA A 22 2.50 -8.91 2.92
C ALA A 22 2.49 -7.41 2.63
N ILE A 23 1.79 -6.61 3.44
CA ILE A 23 1.75 -5.16 3.30
C ILE A 23 3.15 -4.56 3.53
N LEU A 24 3.87 -5.01 4.57
CA LEU A 24 5.23 -4.55 4.86
C LEU A 24 6.17 -4.83 3.68
N LEU A 25 6.14 -6.05 3.16
CA LEU A 25 6.96 -6.42 2.01
C LEU A 25 6.60 -5.59 0.78
N ALA A 26 5.31 -5.42 0.53
CA ALA A 26 4.82 -4.65 -0.62
C ALA A 26 5.24 -3.18 -0.54
N VAL A 27 5.17 -2.58 0.66
CA VAL A 27 5.61 -1.19 0.87
C VAL A 27 7.11 -1.05 0.58
N VAL A 28 7.94 -1.99 1.05
CA VAL A 28 9.38 -1.97 0.78
C VAL A 28 9.64 -2.06 -0.73
N LEU A 29 8.97 -2.97 -1.42
CA LEU A 29 9.09 -3.13 -2.88
C LEU A 29 8.61 -1.88 -3.63
N ASP A 30 7.54 -1.25 -3.17
CA ASP A 30 7.02 -0.03 -3.77
C ASP A 30 8.01 1.12 -3.63
N ILE A 31 8.62 1.28 -2.46
CA ILE A 31 9.66 2.28 -2.24
C ILE A 31 10.87 2.01 -3.15
N ILE A 32 11.35 0.77 -3.21
CA ILE A 32 12.50 0.40 -4.03
C ILE A 32 12.23 0.67 -5.51
N THR A 33 11.08 0.21 -6.02
CA THR A 33 10.72 0.41 -7.44
C THR A 33 10.45 1.87 -7.75
N GLY A 34 9.86 2.62 -6.82
CA GLY A 34 9.64 4.05 -6.97
C GLY A 34 10.94 4.84 -7.03
N LEU A 35 11.91 4.50 -6.17
CA LEU A 35 13.23 5.11 -6.20
C LEU A 35 13.98 4.77 -7.50
N ALA A 36 13.92 3.52 -7.94
CA ALA A 36 14.54 3.10 -9.20
C ALA A 36 13.95 3.89 -10.38
N LYS A 37 12.63 4.04 -10.41
CA LYS A 37 11.93 4.84 -11.42
C LYS A 37 12.40 6.30 -11.41
N ALA A 38 12.49 6.91 -10.22
CA ALA A 38 12.90 8.29 -10.06
C ALA A 38 14.36 8.50 -10.51
N ILE A 39 15.26 7.60 -10.17
CA ILE A 39 16.66 7.63 -10.59
C ILE A 39 16.78 7.52 -12.12
N THR A 40 16.06 6.57 -12.72
CA THR A 40 16.06 6.35 -14.16
C THR A 40 15.51 7.57 -14.92
N ALA A 41 14.48 8.20 -14.38
CA ALA A 41 13.87 9.40 -14.97
C ALA A 41 14.62 10.69 -14.62
N LYS A 42 15.66 10.64 -13.80
CA LYS A 42 16.41 11.80 -13.28
C LYS A 42 15.51 12.83 -12.58
N ARG A 43 14.46 12.34 -11.91
CA ARG A 43 13.48 13.17 -11.21
C ARG A 43 13.53 13.03 -9.70
N LEU A 44 14.65 12.57 -9.16
CA LEU A 44 14.81 12.42 -7.73
C LEU A 44 14.90 13.79 -7.08
N ASN A 45 13.82 14.19 -6.41
CA ASN A 45 13.85 15.36 -5.56
C ASN A 45 13.35 14.97 -4.16
N SER A 46 13.93 15.58 -3.13
CA SER A 46 13.67 15.19 -1.73
C SER A 46 12.22 15.37 -1.32
N THR A 47 11.53 16.37 -1.84
CA THR A 47 10.12 16.62 -1.50
C THR A 47 9.19 15.52 -2.02
N MET A 48 9.38 15.10 -3.27
CA MET A 48 8.60 14.03 -3.87
C MET A 48 8.85 12.68 -3.19
N SER A 49 10.12 12.38 -2.88
CA SER A 49 10.50 11.16 -2.16
C SER A 49 9.90 11.10 -0.77
N THR A 50 9.96 12.20 -0.01
CA THR A 50 9.46 12.25 1.36
C THR A 50 7.95 12.06 1.42
N SER A 51 7.20 12.77 0.57
CA SER A 51 5.74 12.65 0.57
C SER A 51 5.28 11.25 0.14
N GLY A 52 5.95 10.62 -0.82
CA GLY A 52 5.67 9.25 -1.23
C GLY A 52 5.93 8.24 -0.12
N ILE A 53 7.06 8.36 0.57
CA ILE A 53 7.43 7.47 1.67
C ILE A 53 6.44 7.60 2.84
N VAL A 54 6.06 8.82 3.22
CA VAL A 54 5.08 9.07 4.29
C VAL A 54 3.76 8.39 3.97
N LYS A 55 3.26 8.55 2.74
CA LYS A 55 2.02 7.92 2.30
C LYS A 55 2.09 6.39 2.43
N GLN A 56 3.18 5.79 2.02
CA GLN A 56 3.37 4.33 2.09
C GLN A 56 3.49 3.81 3.52
N VAL A 57 4.18 4.55 4.37
CA VAL A 57 4.29 4.22 5.79
C VAL A 57 2.91 4.23 6.45
N MET A 58 2.04 5.17 6.06
CA MET A 58 0.68 5.23 6.58
C MET A 58 -0.15 4.00 6.17
N PHE A 59 0.09 3.42 5.00
CA PHE A 59 -0.56 2.17 4.59
C PHE A 59 -0.19 0.97 5.45
N VAL A 60 0.92 1.03 6.17
CA VAL A 60 1.32 0.00 7.15
C VAL A 60 0.74 0.33 8.54
N ILE A 61 0.95 1.57 8.99
CA ILE A 61 0.61 1.99 10.35
C ILE A 61 -0.89 1.92 10.58
N VAL A 62 -1.70 2.45 9.68
CA VAL A 62 -3.15 2.55 9.86
C VAL A 62 -3.80 1.16 9.97
N PRO A 63 -3.57 0.19 9.06
CA PRO A 63 -4.13 -1.14 9.24
C PRO A 63 -3.64 -1.83 10.53
N ALA A 64 -2.37 -1.67 10.87
CA ALA A 64 -1.79 -2.29 12.06
C ALA A 64 -2.42 -1.77 13.35
N MET A 65 -2.68 -0.46 13.43
CA MET A 65 -3.28 0.15 14.61
C MET A 65 -4.78 -0.13 14.74
N ILE A 66 -5.49 -0.21 13.63
CA ILE A 66 -6.93 -0.43 13.62
C ILE A 66 -7.26 -1.90 13.90
N LYS A 67 -6.38 -2.83 13.55
CA LYS A 67 -6.64 -4.27 13.67
C LYS A 67 -7.14 -4.68 15.06
N PRO A 68 -6.45 -4.35 16.16
CA PRO A 68 -6.90 -4.79 17.49
C PRO A 68 -8.30 -4.27 17.84
N ILE A 69 -8.59 -3.04 17.47
CA ILE A 69 -9.89 -2.40 17.74
C ILE A 69 -11.01 -3.13 16.99
N MET A 70 -10.82 -3.41 15.71
CA MET A 70 -11.82 -4.09 14.90
C MET A 70 -12.03 -5.55 15.34
N MET A 71 -10.96 -6.22 15.76
CA MET A 71 -11.06 -7.57 16.31
C MET A 71 -11.88 -7.60 17.60
N GLN A 72 -11.70 -6.62 18.49
CA GLN A 72 -12.48 -6.54 19.73
C GLN A 72 -13.94 -6.19 19.48
N MET A 73 -14.23 -5.42 18.45
CA MET A 73 -15.59 -5.07 18.06
C MET A 73 -16.32 -6.23 17.37
N GLY A 74 -15.63 -7.33 17.10
CA GLY A 74 -16.21 -8.49 16.40
C GLY A 74 -16.37 -8.27 14.90
N ILE A 75 -15.68 -7.28 14.33
CA ILE A 75 -15.73 -6.97 12.90
C ILE A 75 -14.39 -7.22 12.21
N GLY A 76 -13.66 -8.24 12.66
CA GLY A 76 -12.36 -8.60 12.11
C GLY A 76 -12.38 -8.94 10.62
N ASP A 77 -13.49 -9.48 10.12
CA ASP A 77 -13.63 -9.76 8.68
C ASP A 77 -13.54 -8.50 7.84
N TYR A 78 -14.10 -7.39 8.31
CA TYR A 78 -13.99 -6.10 7.64
C TYR A 78 -12.56 -5.56 7.65
N TRP A 79 -11.81 -5.85 8.71
CA TRP A 79 -10.39 -5.50 8.74
C TRP A 79 -9.61 -6.22 7.64
N HIS A 80 -9.89 -7.51 7.43
CA HIS A 80 -9.24 -8.26 6.34
C HIS A 80 -9.52 -7.66 4.97
N ILE A 81 -10.75 -7.22 4.73
CA ILE A 81 -11.13 -6.54 3.49
C ILE A 81 -10.37 -5.21 3.36
N PHE A 82 -10.34 -4.41 4.40
CA PHE A 82 -9.64 -3.13 4.42
C PHE A 82 -8.13 -3.30 4.15
N ALA A 83 -7.49 -4.23 4.86
CA ALA A 83 -6.07 -4.53 4.69
C ALA A 83 -5.76 -5.06 3.29
N ALA A 84 -6.64 -5.89 2.73
CA ALA A 84 -6.50 -6.40 1.37
C ALA A 84 -6.60 -5.28 0.34
N LEU A 85 -7.48 -4.31 0.54
CA LEU A 85 -7.58 -3.12 -0.33
C LEU A 85 -6.33 -2.25 -0.26
N CYS A 86 -5.76 -2.08 0.94
CA CYS A 86 -4.49 -1.38 1.11
C CYS A 86 -3.37 -2.10 0.34
N LEU A 87 -3.29 -3.42 0.49
CA LEU A 87 -2.30 -4.24 -0.22
C LEU A 87 -2.47 -4.12 -1.74
N LEU A 88 -3.71 -4.20 -2.22
CA LEU A 88 -4.00 -4.06 -3.65
C LEU A 88 -3.54 -2.71 -4.19
N THR A 89 -3.80 -1.62 -3.46
CA THR A 89 -3.36 -0.28 -3.83
C THR A 89 -1.84 -0.21 -3.98
N ILE A 90 -1.10 -0.82 -3.05
CA ILE A 90 0.37 -0.85 -3.09
C ILE A 90 0.85 -1.69 -4.27
N VAL A 91 0.23 -2.84 -4.52
CA VAL A 91 0.57 -3.73 -5.64
C VAL A 91 0.37 -3.01 -6.98
N ILE A 92 -0.70 -2.24 -7.13
CA ILE A 92 -0.94 -1.43 -8.32
C ILE A 92 0.19 -0.40 -8.50
N SER A 93 0.60 0.27 -7.43
CA SER A 93 1.71 1.23 -7.45
C SER A 93 3.02 0.56 -7.88
N ILE A 94 3.33 -0.62 -7.34
CA ILE A 94 4.51 -1.40 -7.74
C ILE A 94 4.45 -1.74 -9.23
N SER A 95 3.30 -2.17 -9.71
CA SER A 95 3.09 -2.52 -11.12
C SER A 95 3.32 -1.31 -12.03
N GLU A 96 2.84 -0.14 -11.63
CA GLU A 96 3.08 1.11 -12.38
C GLU A 96 4.57 1.46 -12.44
N ASN A 97 5.27 1.32 -11.32
CA ASN A 97 6.72 1.55 -11.26
C ASN A 97 7.47 0.56 -12.15
N TRP A 98 7.05 -0.70 -12.13
CA TRP A 98 7.63 -1.78 -12.93
C TRP A 98 7.50 -1.48 -14.43
N ILE A 99 6.30 -1.10 -14.87
CA ILE A 99 6.02 -0.73 -16.26
C ILE A 99 6.85 0.49 -16.67
N ALA A 100 6.94 1.49 -15.81
CA ALA A 100 7.70 2.71 -16.06
C ALA A 100 9.20 2.46 -16.20
N LEU A 101 9.72 1.39 -15.59
CA LEU A 101 11.10 0.95 -15.74
C LEU A 101 11.35 0.20 -17.07
N GLY A 102 10.30 -0.07 -17.85
CA GLY A 102 10.40 -0.79 -19.10
C GLY A 102 10.55 -2.29 -18.95
N LEU A 103 10.25 -2.83 -17.78
CA LEU A 103 10.36 -4.25 -17.49
C LEU A 103 9.15 -5.01 -18.06
N PRO A 104 9.31 -6.32 -18.44
CA PRO A 104 8.21 -7.10 -18.99
C PRO A 104 7.05 -7.21 -18.01
N PHE A 105 5.83 -6.96 -18.49
CA PHE A 105 4.61 -7.05 -17.70
C PHE A 105 3.48 -7.61 -18.58
N PRO A 106 2.61 -8.49 -18.04
CA PRO A 106 1.52 -9.05 -18.83
C PRO A 106 0.64 -7.96 -19.43
N SER A 107 0.43 -7.99 -20.74
CA SER A 107 -0.28 -6.95 -21.48
C SER A 107 -1.72 -6.77 -21.00
N VAL A 108 -2.39 -7.84 -20.59
CA VAL A 108 -3.77 -7.79 -20.07
C VAL A 108 -3.85 -6.95 -18.81
N LEU A 109 -2.92 -7.15 -17.86
CA LEU A 109 -2.87 -6.39 -16.61
C LEU A 109 -2.47 -4.94 -16.87
N SER A 110 -1.55 -4.70 -17.79
CA SER A 110 -1.14 -3.36 -18.19
C SER A 110 -2.33 -2.55 -18.75
N GLN A 111 -3.12 -3.17 -19.64
CA GLN A 111 -4.32 -2.55 -20.20
C GLN A 111 -5.37 -2.24 -19.13
N TYR A 112 -5.55 -3.14 -18.17
CA TYR A 112 -6.49 -2.93 -17.07
C TYR A 112 -6.10 -1.71 -16.22
N ILE A 113 -4.83 -1.59 -15.87
CA ILE A 113 -4.30 -0.47 -15.09
C ILE A 113 -4.49 0.84 -15.86
N ASP A 114 -4.17 0.87 -17.15
CA ASP A 114 -4.33 2.06 -18.01
C ASP A 114 -5.79 2.48 -18.12
N ASN A 115 -6.72 1.53 -18.24
CA ASN A 115 -8.15 1.80 -18.32
C ASN A 115 -8.68 2.42 -17.03
N GLU A 116 -8.24 1.92 -15.87
CA GLU A 116 -8.63 2.47 -14.57
C GLU A 116 -8.10 3.90 -14.39
N LYS A 117 -6.86 4.17 -14.81
CA LYS A 117 -6.30 5.52 -14.79
C LYS A 117 -7.08 6.49 -15.66
N LYS A 118 -7.48 6.07 -16.87
CA LYS A 118 -8.27 6.89 -17.78
C LYS A 118 -9.63 7.24 -17.18
N LYS A 119 -10.29 6.29 -16.50
CA LYS A 119 -11.55 6.53 -15.80
C LYS A 119 -11.40 7.57 -14.69
N LEU A 120 -10.35 7.47 -13.88
CA LEU A 120 -10.07 8.42 -12.80
C LEU A 120 -9.78 9.82 -13.34
N ASN A 121 -9.04 9.92 -14.44
CA ASN A 121 -8.71 11.20 -15.06
C ASN A 121 -9.97 11.85 -15.67
N LYS A 122 -10.86 11.08 -16.25
CA LYS A 122 -12.16 11.59 -16.74
C LYS A 122 -13.02 12.16 -15.61
N GLN A 123 -13.05 11.48 -14.46
CA GLN A 123 -13.78 11.97 -13.29
C GLN A 123 -13.21 13.28 -12.76
N LYS A 124 -11.88 13.42 -12.75
CA LYS A 124 -11.20 14.65 -12.34
C LYS A 124 -11.41 15.79 -13.36
N GLY A 125 -11.54 15.46 -14.63
CA GLY A 125 -11.76 16.43 -15.69
C GLY A 125 -13.16 17.01 -15.75
N HIS A 126 -14.15 16.37 -15.09
CA HIS A 126 -15.54 16.85 -15.03
C HIS A 126 -15.85 17.70 -13.80
N ASN A 127 -14.89 17.85 -12.91
CA ASN A 127 -14.99 18.72 -11.75
C ASN A 127 -14.14 19.97 -11.97
#